data_a3be89553c56db4df13a23ee45d64518
#
_entry.id   a3be89553c56db4df13a23ee45d64518
#
_cell.length_a   1.000
_cell.length_b   1.000
_cell.length_c   1.000
_cell.angle_alpha   90.00
_cell.angle_beta   90.00
_cell.angle_gamma   90.00
#
_symmetry.space_group_name_H-M   'P 1'
#
loop_
_entity.id
_entity.type
_entity.pdbx_description
1 polymer ?
#
loop_
_entity_poly.entity_id
_entity_poly.type
_entity_poly.pdbx_seq_one_letter_code
_entity_poly.pdbx_strand_id
1 'polypeptide(L)'
;GEEGIGGISDNKQHICFALAFWNHHDKILKERFFGLTGNESNHGEDVKEIYYYQDATPTHSYQKMLYKYPQAAFPYEKLVKESKKRNRHQPEYELLDTGIFDKDAYFDISIEYAKADQQDILIQITIENQSDVAAPITVLPTVWFRNTWCWGYDNYKYKPSLVGNGKSVIEVNHRLVGHYTLYAENADELLFCENETNFQRLYHSENLTKYTKDGINDYIINKKKDAVNPNKIGTKASAKYEQ
;
A
#
# COMPACT_ATOMS: atom_id res chain seq x y z
N GLY A 1 -3.10 4.94 -6.86
CA GLY A 1 -4.16 4.39 -6.54
C GLY A 1 -5.16 4.93 -5.55
N GLU A 2 -6.39 5.04 -6.01
CA GLU A 2 -7.52 5.48 -5.18
C GLU A 2 -7.81 4.48 -4.06
N GLU A 3 -7.44 3.22 -4.24
CA GLU A 3 -7.65 2.14 -3.28
C GLU A 3 -6.50 1.96 -2.29
N GLY A 4 -5.48 2.80 -2.36
CA GLY A 4 -4.35 2.75 -1.43
C GLY A 4 -4.77 3.01 0.01
N ILE A 5 -4.28 2.21 0.96
CA ILE A 5 -4.65 2.33 2.37
C ILE A 5 -3.98 3.58 2.95
N GLY A 6 -4.78 4.56 3.36
CA GLY A 6 -4.29 5.85 3.84
C GLY A 6 -3.48 6.61 2.78
N GLY A 7 -3.87 6.51 1.50
CA GLY A 7 -3.14 7.10 0.39
C GLY A 7 -3.17 8.63 0.38
N ILE A 8 -2.01 9.26 0.28
CA ILE A 8 -1.84 10.71 0.03
C ILE A 8 -0.91 10.94 -1.16
N SER A 9 -1.03 12.09 -1.80
CA SER A 9 -0.16 12.50 -2.91
C SER A 9 -0.10 14.02 -3.05
N ASP A 10 0.83 14.51 -3.88
CA ASP A 10 0.70 15.87 -4.42
C ASP A 10 -0.52 15.97 -5.35
N ASN A 11 -0.94 17.19 -5.68
CA ASN A 11 -2.15 17.47 -6.47
C ASN A 11 -2.13 16.89 -7.91
N LYS A 12 -0.98 16.47 -8.40
CA LYS A 12 -0.81 15.82 -9.71
C LYS A 12 -0.41 14.35 -9.62
N GLN A 13 -0.35 13.83 -8.39
CA GLN A 13 0.03 12.44 -8.11
C GLN A 13 1.43 12.07 -8.63
N HIS A 14 2.37 13.01 -8.65
CA HIS A 14 3.75 12.71 -9.03
C HIS A 14 4.44 11.87 -7.98
N ILE A 15 4.25 12.24 -6.69
CA ILE A 15 4.68 11.48 -5.52
C ILE A 15 3.45 10.97 -4.81
N CYS A 16 3.43 9.69 -4.52
CA CYS A 16 2.36 9.02 -3.80
C CYS A 16 2.93 8.33 -2.56
N PHE A 17 2.13 8.30 -1.52
CA PHE A 17 2.43 7.56 -0.29
C PHE A 17 1.18 6.81 0.15
N ALA A 18 1.35 5.57 0.59
CA ALA A 18 0.30 4.77 1.22
C ALA A 18 0.93 3.70 2.11
N LEU A 19 0.10 2.99 2.86
CA LEU A 19 0.54 1.91 3.71
C LEU A 19 0.24 0.56 3.06
N ALA A 20 1.12 -0.40 3.31
CA ALA A 20 0.84 -1.79 3.07
C ALA A 20 1.03 -2.58 4.38
N PHE A 21 0.30 -3.69 4.51
CA PHE A 21 0.31 -4.54 5.70
C PHE A 21 0.41 -6.01 5.34
N TRP A 22 0.92 -6.80 6.28
CA TRP A 22 0.85 -8.26 6.19
C TRP A 22 0.63 -8.86 7.57
N ASN A 23 -0.43 -9.64 7.70
CA ASN A 23 -0.82 -10.34 8.92
C ASN A 23 -0.18 -11.72 9.07
N HIS A 24 0.83 -12.07 8.27
CA HIS A 24 1.52 -13.35 8.20
C HIS A 24 0.66 -14.56 7.78
N HIS A 25 -0.61 -14.34 7.45
CA HIS A 25 -1.55 -15.35 6.97
C HIS A 25 -2.00 -15.11 5.53
N ASP A 26 -1.98 -13.86 5.08
CA ASP A 26 -2.34 -13.50 3.71
C ASP A 26 -1.31 -14.00 2.70
N LYS A 27 -1.80 -14.38 1.51
CA LYS A 27 -0.94 -14.81 0.39
C LYS A 27 -0.30 -13.66 -0.37
N ILE A 28 -0.75 -12.44 -0.13
CA ILE A 28 -0.26 -11.21 -0.75
C ILE A 28 -0.21 -10.09 0.29
N LEU A 29 0.59 -9.07 0.03
CA LEU A 29 0.56 -7.84 0.82
C LEU A 29 -0.79 -7.14 0.65
N LYS A 30 -1.35 -6.62 1.73
CA LYS A 30 -2.47 -5.72 1.73
C LYS A 30 -1.98 -4.32 1.39
N GLU A 31 -1.83 -4.01 0.09
CA GLU A 31 -1.37 -2.70 -0.41
C GLU A 31 -2.52 -1.76 -0.76
N ARG A 32 -3.74 -2.31 -0.92
CA ARG A 32 -4.95 -1.56 -1.29
C ARG A 32 -6.18 -2.32 -0.87
N PHE A 33 -7.30 -1.62 -0.84
CA PHE A 33 -8.59 -2.22 -0.56
C PHE A 33 -8.99 -3.21 -1.64
N PHE A 34 -9.59 -4.31 -1.20
CA PHE A 34 -10.16 -5.30 -2.08
C PHE A 34 -11.61 -4.96 -2.42
N GLY A 35 -11.96 -5.05 -3.70
CA GLY A 35 -13.31 -4.89 -4.20
C GLY A 35 -13.60 -5.84 -5.34
N LEU A 36 -14.86 -5.93 -5.75
CA LEU A 36 -15.37 -6.91 -6.72
C LEU A 36 -15.67 -6.30 -8.09
N THR A 37 -15.57 -4.99 -8.25
CA THR A 37 -15.85 -4.29 -9.51
C THR A 37 -14.73 -4.50 -10.52
N GLY A 38 -15.02 -5.28 -11.54
CA GLY A 38 -14.28 -5.36 -12.79
C GLY A 38 -12.80 -5.75 -12.73
N ASN A 39 -12.21 -5.88 -13.89
CA ASN A 39 -10.79 -6.24 -14.04
C ASN A 39 -9.85 -5.03 -13.97
N GLU A 40 -10.38 -3.82 -14.04
CA GLU A 40 -9.57 -2.59 -14.15
C GLU A 40 -9.21 -1.98 -12.80
N SER A 41 -9.93 -2.26 -11.77
CA SER A 41 -9.82 -1.89 -10.35
C SER A 41 -11.19 -1.52 -9.81
N ASN A 42 -11.33 -1.40 -8.51
CA ASN A 42 -12.64 -1.16 -7.92
C ASN A 42 -13.01 0.32 -7.76
N HIS A 43 -12.17 1.28 -8.10
CA HIS A 43 -12.41 2.74 -8.00
C HIS A 43 -13.19 3.20 -6.75
N GLY A 44 -13.08 2.46 -5.64
CA GLY A 44 -13.84 2.71 -4.41
C GLY A 44 -15.26 2.15 -4.38
N GLU A 45 -15.76 1.59 -5.48
CA GLU A 45 -17.05 0.91 -5.56
C GLU A 45 -16.91 -0.55 -5.13
N ASP A 46 -17.92 -1.08 -4.48
CA ASP A 46 -18.01 -2.48 -4.08
C ASP A 46 -16.79 -2.99 -3.26
N VAL A 47 -16.23 -2.10 -2.44
CA VAL A 47 -15.09 -2.42 -1.55
C VAL A 47 -15.57 -3.34 -0.43
N LYS A 48 -14.91 -4.48 -0.28
CA LYS A 48 -15.19 -5.49 0.76
C LYS A 48 -14.16 -5.40 1.90
N GLU A 49 -14.02 -4.21 2.45
CA GLU A 49 -13.10 -3.88 3.55
C GLU A 49 -13.82 -3.06 4.61
N ILE A 50 -13.30 -3.01 5.82
CA ILE A 50 -13.84 -2.19 6.90
C ILE A 50 -12.87 -1.05 7.20
N TYR A 51 -13.24 0.15 6.81
CA TYR A 51 -12.44 1.34 7.04
C TYR A 51 -13.32 2.58 7.22
N TYR A 52 -12.79 3.61 7.84
CA TYR A 52 -13.49 4.85 8.14
C TYR A 52 -12.57 6.05 7.93
N TYR A 53 -12.97 7.00 7.10
CA TYR A 53 -12.40 8.33 7.09
C TYR A 53 -12.99 9.10 8.26
N GLN A 54 -12.18 9.35 9.28
CA GLN A 54 -12.65 9.89 10.56
C GLN A 54 -12.59 11.41 10.59
N ASP A 55 -11.55 12.01 9.98
CA ASP A 55 -11.37 13.45 9.94
C ASP A 55 -10.57 13.88 8.70
N ALA A 56 -10.90 15.06 8.18
CA ALA A 56 -10.14 15.73 7.12
C ALA A 56 -10.44 17.22 7.14
N THR A 57 -9.44 18.05 7.41
CA THR A 57 -9.58 19.51 7.32
C THR A 57 -9.71 19.95 5.86
N PRO A 58 -10.42 21.05 5.56
CA PRO A 58 -10.54 21.57 4.18
C PRO A 58 -9.19 21.94 3.54
N THR A 59 -8.19 22.27 4.35
CA THR A 59 -6.83 22.59 3.92
C THR A 59 -5.93 21.37 3.77
N HIS A 60 -6.44 20.18 4.09
CA HIS A 60 -5.66 18.94 4.19
C HIS A 60 -4.45 19.07 5.14
N SER A 61 -4.57 19.95 6.16
CA SER A 61 -3.55 20.11 7.19
C SER A 61 -3.58 19.00 8.24
N TYR A 62 -4.72 18.31 8.36
CA TYR A 62 -4.88 17.11 9.18
C TYR A 62 -5.85 16.17 8.50
N GLN A 63 -5.53 14.87 8.56
CA GLN A 63 -6.36 13.78 8.04
C GLN A 63 -6.22 12.58 8.96
N LYS A 64 -7.32 11.87 9.18
CA LYS A 64 -7.36 10.66 10.01
C LYS A 64 -8.22 9.59 9.39
N MET A 65 -7.72 8.37 9.40
CA MET A 65 -8.38 7.19 8.92
C MET A 65 -8.21 6.02 9.90
N LEU A 66 -9.23 5.19 10.04
CA LEU A 66 -9.19 3.90 10.72
C LEU A 66 -9.39 2.78 9.70
N TYR A 67 -8.53 1.77 9.74
CA TYR A 67 -8.67 0.54 8.98
C TYR A 67 -8.71 -0.66 9.92
N LYS A 68 -9.64 -1.60 9.72
CA LYS A 68 -9.76 -2.83 10.48
C LYS A 68 -9.19 -4.00 9.67
N TYR A 69 -8.02 -4.49 10.08
CA TYR A 69 -7.31 -5.54 9.35
C TYR A 69 -7.41 -6.87 10.09
N PRO A 70 -8.04 -7.92 9.50
CA PRO A 70 -8.14 -9.22 10.14
C PRO A 70 -6.79 -9.88 10.38
N GLN A 71 -6.64 -10.61 11.48
CA GLN A 71 -5.47 -11.42 11.79
C GLN A 71 -5.45 -12.75 11.00
N ALA A 72 -6.61 -13.27 10.63
CA ALA A 72 -6.72 -14.44 9.77
C ALA A 72 -6.48 -14.10 8.28
N ALA A 73 -6.23 -15.11 7.45
CA ALA A 73 -6.10 -14.92 6.01
C ALA A 73 -7.35 -14.26 5.42
N PHE A 74 -7.16 -13.17 4.67
CA PHE A 74 -8.26 -12.42 4.10
C PHE A 74 -9.06 -13.26 3.10
N PRO A 75 -10.39 -13.31 3.18
CA PRO A 75 -11.21 -14.29 2.49
C PRO A 75 -11.54 -13.92 1.03
N TYR A 76 -10.53 -13.53 0.23
CA TYR A 76 -10.68 -13.08 -1.16
C TYR A 76 -11.56 -13.99 -2.01
N GLU A 77 -11.23 -15.28 -2.03
CA GLU A 77 -11.93 -16.27 -2.86
C GLU A 77 -13.38 -16.49 -2.41
N LYS A 78 -13.62 -16.46 -1.08
CA LYS A 78 -14.98 -16.61 -0.52
C LYS A 78 -15.84 -15.42 -0.90
N LEU A 79 -15.33 -14.20 -0.78
CA LEU A 79 -16.04 -12.98 -1.18
C LEU A 79 -16.44 -13.03 -2.66
N VAL A 80 -15.49 -13.32 -3.56
CA VAL A 80 -15.76 -13.47 -5.00
C VAL A 80 -16.80 -14.55 -5.28
N LYS A 81 -16.66 -15.74 -4.69
CA LYS A 81 -17.52 -16.90 -4.95
C LYS A 81 -18.94 -16.68 -4.44
N GLU A 82 -19.11 -16.16 -3.24
CA GLU A 82 -20.43 -15.95 -2.65
C GLU A 82 -21.16 -14.79 -3.33
N SER A 83 -20.47 -13.70 -3.67
CA SER A 83 -21.06 -12.57 -4.41
C SER A 83 -21.56 -12.99 -5.79
N LYS A 84 -20.83 -13.85 -6.52
CA LYS A 84 -21.26 -14.36 -7.83
C LYS A 84 -22.52 -15.22 -7.78
N LYS A 85 -22.91 -15.78 -6.63
CA LYS A 85 -24.13 -16.58 -6.47
C LYS A 85 -25.37 -15.72 -6.25
N ARG A 86 -25.20 -14.46 -5.88
CA ARG A 86 -26.28 -13.54 -5.52
C ARG A 86 -26.81 -12.80 -6.74
N ASN A 87 -28.08 -12.49 -6.70
CA ASN A 87 -28.75 -11.71 -7.72
C ASN A 87 -29.21 -10.36 -7.11
N ARG A 88 -29.68 -9.44 -7.96
CA ARG A 88 -30.12 -8.09 -7.59
C ARG A 88 -31.21 -7.99 -6.51
N HIS A 89 -31.84 -9.09 -6.14
CA HIS A 89 -32.90 -9.14 -5.11
C HIS A 89 -32.38 -9.65 -3.76
N GLN A 90 -31.13 -10.04 -3.69
CA GLN A 90 -30.46 -10.55 -2.48
C GLN A 90 -29.49 -9.48 -1.96
N PRO A 91 -29.34 -9.32 -0.63
CA PRO A 91 -28.29 -8.49 -0.07
C PRO A 91 -26.92 -8.90 -0.59
N GLU A 92 -26.01 -7.95 -0.77
CA GLU A 92 -24.62 -8.25 -1.09
C GLU A 92 -23.97 -9.10 0.01
N TYR A 93 -22.95 -9.86 -0.39
CA TYR A 93 -22.14 -10.60 0.57
C TYR A 93 -20.96 -9.75 0.98
N GLU A 94 -20.93 -9.39 2.25
CA GLU A 94 -19.94 -8.47 2.81
C GLU A 94 -18.86 -9.20 3.59
N LEU A 95 -17.77 -8.48 3.92
CA LEU A 95 -16.69 -9.03 4.73
C LEU A 95 -17.17 -9.52 6.11
N LEU A 96 -18.13 -8.82 6.71
CA LEU A 96 -18.74 -9.23 7.98
C LEU A 96 -19.47 -10.57 7.89
N ASP A 97 -20.11 -10.86 6.74
CA ASP A 97 -20.82 -12.13 6.53
C ASP A 97 -19.87 -13.33 6.48
N THR A 98 -18.59 -13.10 6.34
CA THR A 98 -17.58 -14.18 6.34
C THR A 98 -17.31 -14.74 7.73
N GLY A 99 -17.69 -14.00 8.79
CA GLY A 99 -17.40 -14.33 10.20
C GLY A 99 -15.93 -14.07 10.60
N ILE A 100 -15.16 -13.35 9.78
CA ILE A 100 -13.71 -13.14 10.02
C ILE A 100 -13.43 -12.31 11.27
N PHE A 101 -14.41 -11.53 11.73
CA PHE A 101 -14.33 -10.69 12.93
C PHE A 101 -15.00 -11.30 14.18
N ASP A 102 -15.62 -12.49 14.08
CA ASP A 102 -16.45 -13.07 15.17
C ASP A 102 -15.68 -13.38 16.47
N LYS A 103 -14.35 -13.39 16.41
CA LYS A 103 -13.46 -13.66 17.54
C LYS A 103 -12.66 -12.44 17.98
N ASP A 104 -13.03 -11.26 17.53
CA ASP A 104 -12.28 -10.01 17.74
C ASP A 104 -10.79 -10.10 17.34
N ALA A 105 -10.42 -11.06 16.47
CA ALA A 105 -9.07 -11.30 16.03
C ALA A 105 -8.72 -10.39 14.83
N TYR A 106 -8.51 -9.10 15.11
CA TYR A 106 -8.15 -8.10 14.13
C TYR A 106 -7.30 -6.98 14.73
N PHE A 107 -6.71 -6.17 13.88
CA PHE A 107 -6.01 -4.95 14.23
C PHE A 107 -6.86 -3.74 13.88
N ASP A 108 -6.98 -2.78 14.82
CA ASP A 108 -7.37 -1.42 14.52
C ASP A 108 -6.12 -0.62 14.15
N ILE A 109 -6.09 -0.10 12.93
CA ILE A 109 -4.97 0.64 12.38
C ILE A 109 -5.41 2.08 12.15
N SER A 110 -5.00 2.98 13.03
CA SER A 110 -5.24 4.41 12.92
C SER A 110 -4.08 5.06 12.17
N ILE A 111 -4.39 5.82 11.13
CA ILE A 111 -3.43 6.51 10.28
C ILE A 111 -3.74 8.00 10.34
N GLU A 112 -2.76 8.79 10.80
CA GLU A 112 -2.90 10.23 10.96
C GLU A 112 -1.81 10.97 10.19
N TYR A 113 -2.24 12.00 9.46
CA TYR A 113 -1.36 12.93 8.76
C TYR A 113 -1.57 14.32 9.32
N ALA A 114 -0.50 15.00 9.71
CA ALA A 114 -0.54 16.36 10.19
C ALA A 114 0.56 17.19 9.53
N LYS A 115 0.20 18.31 8.92
CA LYS A 115 1.19 19.23 8.34
C LYS A 115 1.80 20.10 9.44
N ALA A 116 3.11 19.99 9.63
CA ALA A 116 3.88 20.93 10.40
C ALA A 116 4.14 22.24 9.60
N ASP A 117 4.24 22.11 8.25
CA ASP A 117 4.34 23.20 7.29
C ASP A 117 3.78 22.74 5.92
N GLN A 118 3.75 23.61 4.92
CA GLN A 118 3.27 23.31 3.56
C GLN A 118 3.98 22.11 2.93
N GLN A 119 5.25 21.90 3.26
CA GLN A 119 6.10 20.84 2.70
C GLN A 119 6.59 19.85 3.77
N ASP A 120 6.04 19.92 4.98
CA ASP A 120 6.41 19.02 6.07
C ASP A 120 5.17 18.33 6.61
N ILE A 121 5.14 17.00 6.49
CA ILE A 121 4.02 16.16 6.90
C ILE A 121 4.51 15.14 7.93
N LEU A 122 3.92 15.17 9.10
CA LEU A 122 4.09 14.16 10.13
C LEU A 122 3.09 13.02 9.87
N ILE A 123 3.57 11.80 10.00
CA ILE A 123 2.78 10.58 9.79
C ILE A 123 2.82 9.77 11.08
N GLN A 124 1.67 9.50 11.65
CA GLN A 124 1.54 8.62 12.81
C GLN A 124 0.67 7.42 12.45
N ILE A 125 1.19 6.22 12.75
CA ILE A 125 0.48 4.96 12.54
C ILE A 125 0.38 4.28 13.91
N THR A 126 -0.84 4.11 14.39
CA THR A 126 -1.12 3.42 15.66
C THR A 126 -1.82 2.10 15.35
N ILE A 127 -1.29 1.02 15.90
CA ILE A 127 -1.83 -0.33 15.69
C ILE A 127 -2.24 -0.89 17.04
N GLU A 128 -3.51 -1.25 17.15
CA GLU A 128 -4.08 -1.86 18.34
C GLU A 128 -4.54 -3.27 17.99
N ASN A 129 -4.00 -4.25 18.71
CA ASN A 129 -4.47 -5.63 18.62
C ASN A 129 -5.76 -5.75 19.47
N GLN A 130 -6.88 -6.05 18.86
CA GLN A 130 -8.17 -6.19 19.52
C GLN A 130 -8.38 -7.59 20.12
N SER A 131 -7.51 -8.53 19.78
CA SER A 131 -7.53 -9.89 20.34
C SER A 131 -6.76 -9.98 21.66
N ASP A 132 -7.18 -10.88 22.54
CA ASP A 132 -6.43 -11.27 23.75
C ASP A 132 -5.15 -12.07 23.45
N VAL A 133 -4.92 -12.44 22.20
CA VAL A 133 -3.77 -13.23 21.77
C VAL A 133 -2.82 -12.35 20.95
N ALA A 134 -1.52 -12.44 21.25
CA ALA A 134 -0.50 -11.76 20.46
C ALA A 134 -0.50 -12.27 19.01
N ALA A 135 -0.44 -11.35 18.06
CA ALA A 135 -0.39 -11.67 16.63
C ALA A 135 0.63 -10.76 15.93
N PRO A 136 1.46 -11.31 15.03
CA PRO A 136 2.45 -10.51 14.31
C PRO A 136 1.79 -9.68 13.19
N ILE A 137 2.39 -8.52 12.92
CA ILE A 137 2.03 -7.69 11.78
C ILE A 137 3.29 -7.05 11.19
N THR A 138 3.41 -7.08 9.86
CA THR A 138 4.41 -6.30 9.13
C THR A 138 3.75 -5.04 8.59
N VAL A 139 4.37 -3.88 8.84
CA VAL A 139 3.90 -2.56 8.39
C VAL A 139 4.89 -1.99 7.38
N LEU A 140 4.37 -1.49 6.27
CA LEU A 140 5.16 -1.04 5.12
C LEU A 140 4.68 0.35 4.65
N PRO A 141 5.06 1.46 5.35
CA PRO A 141 4.94 2.79 4.77
C PRO A 141 5.68 2.84 3.43
N THR A 142 4.96 3.16 2.37
CA THR A 142 5.46 3.02 1.00
C THR A 142 5.33 4.34 0.25
N VAL A 143 6.42 4.80 -0.36
CA VAL A 143 6.48 5.95 -1.25
C VAL A 143 6.81 5.48 -2.67
N TRP A 144 6.15 6.09 -3.64
CA TRP A 144 6.44 5.79 -5.06
C TRP A 144 6.13 6.99 -5.95
N PHE A 145 6.66 6.93 -7.18
CA PHE A 145 6.31 7.89 -8.22
C PHE A 145 5.29 7.29 -9.19
N ARG A 146 4.34 8.11 -9.62
CA ARG A 146 3.45 7.75 -10.73
C ARG A 146 4.29 7.41 -11.96
N ASN A 147 4.12 6.20 -12.47
CA ASN A 147 4.87 5.76 -13.63
C ASN A 147 4.33 6.42 -14.91
N THR A 148 4.93 7.53 -15.29
CA THR A 148 4.65 8.24 -16.54
C THR A 148 5.72 7.98 -17.62
N TRP A 149 6.91 7.56 -17.23
CA TRP A 149 8.04 7.34 -18.13
C TRP A 149 7.83 6.16 -19.09
N CYS A 150 6.95 5.22 -18.77
CA CYS A 150 6.57 4.10 -19.64
C CYS A 150 5.50 4.46 -20.69
N TRP A 151 4.95 5.67 -20.69
CA TRP A 151 3.87 6.06 -21.61
C TRP A 151 4.34 6.33 -23.04
N GLY A 152 5.65 6.47 -23.27
CA GLY A 152 6.22 6.68 -24.61
C GLY A 152 6.15 8.11 -25.13
N TYR A 153 5.61 9.08 -24.36
CA TYR A 153 5.56 10.49 -24.74
C TYR A 153 6.83 11.21 -24.34
N ASP A 154 7.37 12.06 -25.22
CA ASP A 154 8.65 12.76 -24.98
C ASP A 154 8.68 13.58 -23.69
N ASN A 155 7.57 14.22 -23.34
CA ASN A 155 7.45 15.02 -22.12
C ASN A 155 7.48 14.21 -20.81
N TYR A 156 7.32 12.89 -20.89
CA TYR A 156 7.21 11.98 -19.75
C TYR A 156 8.38 11.00 -19.61
N LYS A 157 9.43 11.13 -20.42
CA LYS A 157 10.61 10.22 -20.40
C LYS A 157 11.46 10.35 -19.12
N TYR A 158 11.26 11.41 -18.33
CA TYR A 158 12.01 11.59 -17.08
C TYR A 158 11.59 10.54 -16.06
N LYS A 159 12.58 9.76 -15.61
CA LYS A 159 12.43 8.79 -14.54
C LYS A 159 12.98 9.39 -13.24
N PRO A 160 12.13 9.63 -12.23
CA PRO A 160 12.56 10.11 -10.92
C PRO A 160 13.28 9.00 -10.12
N SER A 161 13.87 9.35 -8.98
CA SER A 161 14.60 8.38 -8.16
C SER A 161 14.30 8.51 -6.68
N LEU A 162 14.19 7.36 -6.03
CA LEU A 162 14.25 7.17 -4.59
C LEU A 162 15.59 6.56 -4.25
N VAL A 163 16.27 7.09 -3.24
CA VAL A 163 17.59 6.60 -2.80
C VAL A 163 17.58 6.41 -1.28
N GLY A 164 17.95 5.22 -0.84
CA GLY A 164 18.06 4.91 0.58
C GLY A 164 19.36 5.43 1.18
N ASN A 165 19.27 6.12 2.31
CA ASN A 165 20.40 6.56 3.10
C ASN A 165 20.32 5.96 4.50
N GLY A 166 21.30 5.12 4.86
CA GLY A 166 21.28 4.37 6.10
C GLY A 166 20.14 3.34 6.18
N LYS A 167 19.46 3.27 7.33
CA LYS A 167 18.38 2.33 7.61
C LYS A 167 16.98 2.97 7.61
N SER A 168 16.89 4.30 7.71
CA SER A 168 15.64 4.98 8.03
C SER A 168 15.36 6.21 7.18
N VAL A 169 16.15 6.48 6.14
CA VAL A 169 16.00 7.68 5.32
C VAL A 169 15.84 7.29 3.86
N ILE A 170 14.81 7.82 3.21
CA ILE A 170 14.59 7.71 1.77
C ILE A 170 14.59 9.11 1.17
N GLU A 171 15.59 9.39 0.34
CA GLU A 171 15.67 10.62 -0.45
C GLU A 171 14.77 10.50 -1.69
N VAL A 172 13.92 11.49 -1.89
CA VAL A 172 12.88 11.53 -2.92
C VAL A 172 13.23 12.63 -3.91
N ASN A 173 13.63 12.27 -5.13
CA ASN A 173 14.09 13.21 -6.15
C ASN A 173 13.15 13.19 -7.36
N HIS A 174 12.44 14.30 -7.59
CA HIS A 174 11.53 14.45 -8.72
C HIS A 174 11.68 15.84 -9.37
N ARG A 175 11.85 15.86 -10.69
CA ARG A 175 12.13 17.11 -11.44
C ARG A 175 11.10 18.23 -11.23
N LEU A 176 9.81 17.88 -11.12
CA LEU A 176 8.72 18.87 -11.03
C LEU A 176 8.31 19.17 -9.59
N VAL A 177 8.48 18.23 -8.68
CA VAL A 177 8.07 18.38 -7.27
C VAL A 177 9.25 18.84 -6.41
N GLY A 178 10.48 18.54 -6.82
CA GLY A 178 11.69 18.90 -6.11
C GLY A 178 12.26 17.72 -5.31
N HIS A 179 12.95 18.08 -4.23
CA HIS A 179 13.60 17.12 -3.33
C HIS A 179 12.85 17.07 -2.01
N TYR A 180 12.50 15.85 -1.58
CA TYR A 180 11.92 15.55 -0.28
C TYR A 180 12.70 14.44 0.41
N THR A 181 12.49 14.31 1.70
CA THR A 181 13.07 13.22 2.50
C THR A 181 11.98 12.57 3.31
N LEU A 182 11.85 11.25 3.20
CA LEU A 182 11.02 10.45 4.10
C LEU A 182 11.91 9.89 5.21
N TYR A 183 11.64 10.30 6.43
CA TYR A 183 12.25 9.76 7.65
C TYR A 183 11.36 8.64 8.19
N ALA A 184 11.86 7.42 8.20
CA ALA A 184 11.21 6.23 8.72
C ALA A 184 11.86 5.84 10.06
N GLU A 185 11.47 6.53 11.13
CA GLU A 185 12.08 6.37 12.44
C GLU A 185 11.99 4.91 12.92
N ASN A 186 13.12 4.36 13.36
CA ASN A 186 13.25 2.98 13.84
C ASN A 186 12.84 1.88 12.85
N ALA A 187 12.86 2.13 11.55
CA ALA A 187 12.61 1.10 10.56
C ALA A 187 13.64 -0.05 10.66
N ASP A 188 13.17 -1.28 10.56
CA ASP A 188 14.04 -2.47 10.54
C ASP A 188 14.86 -2.52 9.26
N GLU A 189 14.22 -2.19 8.12
CA GLU A 189 14.83 -2.28 6.80
C GLU A 189 14.14 -1.34 5.80
N LEU A 190 14.90 -0.89 4.79
CA LEU A 190 14.36 -0.18 3.62
C LEU A 190 14.42 -1.08 2.38
N LEU A 191 13.28 -1.24 1.70
CA LEU A 191 13.10 -2.08 0.53
C LEU A 191 12.85 -1.21 -0.72
N PHE A 192 13.51 -1.52 -1.82
CA PHE A 192 13.43 -0.74 -3.06
C PHE A 192 13.11 -1.62 -4.27
N CYS A 193 12.22 -1.13 -5.12
CA CYS A 193 11.96 -1.69 -6.44
C CYS A 193 11.56 -0.57 -7.40
N GLU A 194 11.24 -0.93 -8.63
CA GLU A 194 10.70 -0.01 -9.61
C GLU A 194 9.17 -0.04 -9.61
N ASN A 195 8.53 1.11 -9.76
CA ASN A 195 7.07 1.15 -9.99
C ASN A 195 6.77 0.81 -11.47
N GLU A 196 7.27 -0.34 -11.92
CA GLU A 196 7.11 -0.84 -13.28
C GLU A 196 6.42 -2.20 -13.28
N THR A 197 5.58 -2.40 -14.28
CA THR A 197 4.78 -3.63 -14.42
C THR A 197 5.67 -4.85 -14.62
N ASN A 198 5.33 -5.93 -13.92
CA ASN A 198 5.92 -7.25 -14.17
C ASN A 198 5.28 -7.88 -15.42
N PHE A 199 5.86 -7.59 -16.57
CA PHE A 199 5.38 -8.08 -17.87
C PHE A 199 5.51 -9.59 -17.98
N GLN A 200 6.53 -10.18 -17.39
CA GLN A 200 6.70 -11.62 -17.42
C GLN A 200 5.58 -12.35 -16.70
N ARG A 201 5.17 -11.82 -15.54
CA ARG A 201 4.08 -12.40 -14.75
C ARG A 201 2.71 -12.26 -15.43
N LEU A 202 2.46 -11.10 -16.07
CA LEU A 202 1.13 -10.78 -16.61
C LEU A 202 0.97 -11.19 -18.08
N TYR A 203 2.03 -11.10 -18.87
CA TYR A 203 1.97 -11.21 -20.33
C TYR A 203 2.98 -12.19 -20.92
N HIS A 204 3.76 -12.90 -20.09
CA HIS A 204 4.82 -13.83 -20.49
C HIS A 204 5.88 -13.19 -21.42
N SER A 205 6.12 -11.90 -21.25
CA SER A 205 7.11 -11.12 -21.99
C SER A 205 8.22 -10.60 -21.08
N GLU A 206 9.34 -10.17 -21.66
CA GLU A 206 10.50 -9.71 -20.90
C GLU A 206 10.19 -8.44 -20.09
N ASN A 207 10.68 -8.39 -18.85
CA ASN A 207 10.57 -7.22 -18.00
C ASN A 207 11.54 -6.12 -18.40
N LEU A 208 11.13 -4.86 -18.31
CA LEU A 208 11.99 -3.69 -18.53
C LEU A 208 13.02 -3.51 -17.39
N THR A 209 12.76 -4.09 -16.24
CA THR A 209 13.63 -4.04 -15.06
C THR A 209 13.63 -5.37 -14.32
N LYS A 210 14.72 -5.66 -13.63
CA LYS A 210 14.81 -6.82 -12.74
C LYS A 210 13.87 -6.69 -11.52
N TYR A 211 13.72 -5.47 -10.98
CA TYR A 211 13.01 -5.20 -9.74
C TYR A 211 11.65 -4.57 -10.03
N THR A 212 10.67 -5.36 -10.40
CA THR A 212 9.32 -4.90 -10.75
C THR A 212 8.51 -4.47 -9.53
N LYS A 213 7.38 -3.78 -9.74
CA LYS A 213 6.55 -3.17 -8.67
C LYS A 213 6.03 -4.16 -7.63
N ASP A 214 5.94 -5.44 -7.95
CA ASP A 214 5.57 -6.53 -7.06
C ASP A 214 6.76 -7.15 -6.31
N GLY A 215 7.98 -6.61 -6.50
CA GLY A 215 9.20 -7.10 -5.86
C GLY A 215 9.16 -7.06 -4.33
N ILE A 216 8.55 -6.01 -3.74
CA ILE A 216 8.40 -5.92 -2.28
C ILE A 216 7.45 -7.01 -1.77
N ASN A 217 6.34 -7.28 -2.46
CA ASN A 217 5.47 -8.41 -2.15
C ASN A 217 6.23 -9.74 -2.20
N ASP A 218 6.98 -9.98 -3.26
CA ASP A 218 7.76 -11.19 -3.43
C ASP A 218 8.85 -11.36 -2.34
N TYR A 219 9.47 -10.24 -1.94
CA TYR A 219 10.45 -10.23 -0.85
C TYR A 219 9.80 -10.62 0.49
N ILE A 220 8.68 -10.01 0.85
CA ILE A 220 8.00 -10.23 2.14
C ILE A 220 7.31 -11.60 2.17
N ILE A 221 6.44 -11.88 1.21
CA ILE A 221 5.59 -13.08 1.20
C ILE A 221 6.39 -14.31 0.78
N ASN A 222 7.07 -14.22 -0.36
CA ASN A 222 7.74 -15.36 -0.99
C ASN A 222 9.22 -15.52 -0.56
N LYS A 223 9.71 -14.63 0.33
CA LYS A 223 11.10 -14.62 0.86
C LYS A 223 12.15 -14.53 -0.25
N LYS A 224 11.82 -13.95 -1.41
CA LYS A 224 12.73 -13.77 -2.55
C LYS A 224 13.62 -12.54 -2.34
N LYS A 225 14.79 -12.73 -1.75
CA LYS A 225 15.72 -11.64 -1.42
C LYS A 225 16.19 -10.84 -2.64
N ASP A 226 16.23 -11.45 -3.80
CA ASP A 226 16.65 -10.85 -5.06
C ASP A 226 15.55 -10.13 -5.82
N ALA A 227 14.33 -10.08 -5.27
CA ALA A 227 13.20 -9.33 -5.83
C ALA A 227 13.27 -7.82 -5.58
N VAL A 228 14.08 -7.37 -4.62
CA VAL A 228 14.30 -5.96 -4.29
C VAL A 228 15.74 -5.54 -4.63
N ASN A 229 15.94 -4.24 -4.89
CA ASN A 229 17.24 -3.70 -5.28
C ASN A 229 18.16 -3.52 -4.06
N PRO A 230 19.26 -4.31 -3.94
CA PRO A 230 20.18 -4.23 -2.82
C PRO A 230 20.96 -2.91 -2.75
N ASN A 231 21.03 -2.16 -3.87
CA ASN A 231 21.66 -0.83 -3.91
C ASN A 231 20.77 0.27 -3.33
N LYS A 232 19.56 -0.06 -2.86
CA LYS A 232 18.59 0.87 -2.29
C LYS A 232 18.28 2.06 -3.21
N ILE A 233 18.04 1.76 -4.48
CA ILE A 233 17.62 2.74 -5.49
C ILE A 233 16.41 2.19 -6.24
N GLY A 234 15.43 3.04 -6.52
CA GLY A 234 14.24 2.66 -7.28
C GLY A 234 13.27 3.82 -7.49
N THR A 235 12.07 3.49 -7.90
CA THR A 235 10.94 4.42 -8.06
C THR A 235 9.75 4.06 -7.17
N LYS A 236 9.87 2.97 -6.40
CA LYS A 236 9.01 2.56 -5.30
C LYS A 236 9.89 2.08 -4.14
N ALA A 237 9.61 2.55 -2.93
CA ALA A 237 10.35 2.14 -1.73
C ALA A 237 9.42 2.02 -0.54
N SER A 238 9.71 1.07 0.35
CA SER A 238 8.99 0.87 1.60
C SER A 238 9.96 0.82 2.78
N ALA A 239 9.56 1.43 3.89
CA ALA A 239 10.17 1.16 5.17
C ALA A 239 9.45 -0.05 5.81
N LYS A 240 10.20 -1.02 6.29
CA LYS A 240 9.64 -2.23 6.91
C LYS A 240 9.72 -2.15 8.43
N TYR A 241 8.61 -2.52 9.08
CA TYR A 241 8.51 -2.68 10.53
C TYR A 241 7.87 -4.04 10.83
N GLU A 242 8.50 -4.83 11.68
CA GLU A 242 7.98 -6.10 12.20
C GLU A 242 7.54 -5.89 13.66
N GLN A 243 6.29 -6.17 13.96
CA GLN A 243 5.70 -5.98 15.29
C GLN A 243 5.07 -7.28 15.81
#